data_d022ae866d4b761032e1f854b649859b
#
_entry.id   d022ae866d4b761032e1f854b649859b
#
_cell.length_a   1.000
_cell.length_b   1.000
_cell.length_c   1.000
_cell.angle_alpha   90.00
_cell.angle_beta   90.00
_cell.angle_gamma   90.00
#
_symmetry.space_group_name_H-M   'P 1'
#
loop_
_entity.id
_entity.type
_entity.pdbx_description
1 polymer ?
#
loop_
_entity_poly.entity_id
_entity_poly.type
_entity_poly.pdbx_seq_one_letter_code
_entity_poly.pdbx_strand_id
1 'polypeptide(L)'
;MDEEREMELELDKVYALPDFEYIEYNGYCLAIAPEIAKWVVLENNEQYEILTMFADGADIQTVLERFEDNQDDVIAVLTQLEAKQIEASESKSIFSNTRLHLHLTNKCNLHCPHCYMMSGAALSDELTTDEIKKLCDDFKSYGGTDVSLTGGEPTSRTDFLEVAEYISFIGMKVSVFTNGFSWGEDMVERFSKLNVEGVQISIDGYDEASNSTIRGKGVFQRALNTIDLFVKHHIFVKIAVTAPYEIIKEHQAEYISFSRALIEKYDTDAIEINYSYFFMPGRELSPETISEIKDEYYKLVDEVVTSVYGEIEEAAFVSNLTDCIQDSCGYGGLNVMANGDFYFCDRIPDVNKSGNIRNMPFSRIYELMKIAEEAGRITNFKPCGDCELRFICGGGCRAEHFKTFTQIDDVTNIDFDSIPPRKCDREHKEKFYRLMINTNERFFC
;
A
#
# COMPACT_ATOMS: atom_id res chain seq x y z
N MET A 1 6.86 8.78 -31.53
CA MET A 1 7.64 8.06 -32.55
C MET A 1 8.14 6.83 -31.83
N ASP A 2 7.30 5.81 -31.87
CA ASP A 2 7.61 4.51 -31.25
C ASP A 2 8.65 3.85 -32.13
N GLU A 3 9.85 3.64 -31.61
CA GLU A 3 10.81 2.73 -32.21
C GLU A 3 10.22 1.33 -32.04
N GLU A 4 9.73 0.74 -33.13
CA GLU A 4 9.46 -0.70 -33.20
C GLU A 4 10.79 -1.40 -32.82
N ARG A 5 10.87 -1.92 -31.62
CA ARG A 5 11.94 -2.84 -31.23
C ARG A 5 11.69 -4.14 -31.99
N GLU A 6 12.38 -4.35 -33.09
CA GLU A 6 12.48 -5.66 -33.71
C GLU A 6 13.04 -6.63 -32.66
N MET A 7 12.27 -7.65 -32.32
CA MET A 7 12.69 -8.70 -31.41
C MET A 7 13.59 -9.66 -32.20
N GLU A 8 14.90 -9.60 -32.01
CA GLU A 8 15.82 -10.64 -32.51
C GLU A 8 15.61 -11.90 -31.69
N LEU A 9 14.96 -12.90 -32.28
CA LEU A 9 14.75 -14.22 -31.65
C LEU A 9 16.01 -15.06 -31.78
N GLU A 10 16.60 -15.43 -30.65
CA GLU A 10 17.61 -16.49 -30.57
C GLU A 10 16.90 -17.84 -30.67
N LEU A 11 16.92 -18.48 -31.85
CA LEU A 11 16.12 -19.68 -32.13
C LEU A 11 16.51 -20.90 -31.26
N ASP A 12 17.72 -20.94 -30.75
CA ASP A 12 18.23 -21.97 -29.84
C ASP A 12 17.97 -21.64 -28.34
N LYS A 13 17.27 -20.55 -28.05
CA LYS A 13 16.92 -20.16 -26.69
C LYS A 13 15.96 -21.18 -26.07
N VAL A 14 16.35 -21.67 -24.89
CA VAL A 14 15.52 -22.49 -23.99
C VAL A 14 15.14 -21.66 -22.78
N TYR A 15 13.86 -21.59 -22.47
CA TYR A 15 13.36 -20.86 -21.31
C TYR A 15 13.48 -21.68 -20.04
N ALA A 16 14.00 -21.09 -18.98
CA ALA A 16 13.90 -21.63 -17.62
C ALA A 16 12.59 -21.15 -16.99
N LEU A 17 11.47 -21.77 -17.34
CA LEU A 17 10.15 -21.33 -16.86
C LEU A 17 9.88 -21.85 -15.45
N PRO A 18 9.11 -21.06 -14.63
CA PRO A 18 8.61 -21.53 -13.35
C PRO A 18 7.45 -22.52 -13.52
N ASP A 19 7.05 -23.17 -12.42
CA ASP A 19 5.84 -23.96 -12.39
C ASP A 19 4.60 -23.06 -12.54
N PHE A 20 3.65 -23.50 -13.37
CA PHE A 20 2.40 -22.78 -13.61
C PHE A 20 1.21 -23.52 -12.99
N GLU A 21 0.29 -22.73 -12.40
CA GLU A 21 -1.07 -23.13 -12.08
C GLU A 21 -2.01 -22.65 -13.19
N TYR A 22 -2.83 -23.54 -13.72
CA TYR A 22 -3.71 -23.26 -14.88
C TYR A 22 -5.15 -23.04 -14.42
N ILE A 23 -5.73 -21.90 -14.79
CA ILE A 23 -7.09 -21.50 -14.42
C ILE A 23 -7.90 -21.16 -15.68
N GLU A 24 -9.00 -21.88 -15.88
CA GLU A 24 -9.98 -21.57 -16.94
C GLU A 24 -10.91 -20.46 -16.49
N TYR A 25 -10.97 -19.36 -17.25
CA TYR A 25 -11.83 -18.24 -16.95
C TYR A 25 -12.25 -17.48 -18.23
N ASN A 26 -13.56 -17.32 -18.45
CA ASN A 26 -14.17 -16.58 -19.57
C ASN A 26 -13.65 -16.98 -20.96
N GLY A 27 -13.32 -18.24 -21.18
CA GLY A 27 -12.83 -18.75 -22.47
C GLY A 27 -11.33 -18.63 -22.67
N TYR A 28 -10.60 -18.07 -21.72
CA TYR A 28 -9.15 -18.03 -21.64
C TYR A 28 -8.63 -19.09 -20.67
N CYS A 29 -7.38 -19.52 -20.88
CA CYS A 29 -6.63 -20.26 -19.88
C CYS A 29 -5.52 -19.36 -19.31
N LEU A 30 -5.54 -19.07 -18.02
CA LEU A 30 -4.54 -18.30 -17.32
C LEU A 30 -3.47 -19.26 -16.77
N ALA A 31 -2.26 -19.18 -17.29
CA ALA A 31 -1.11 -19.86 -16.73
C ALA A 31 -0.43 -18.92 -15.72
N ILE A 32 -0.68 -19.14 -14.44
CA ILE A 32 -0.18 -18.30 -13.34
C ILE A 32 1.06 -18.95 -12.76
N ALA A 33 2.14 -18.19 -12.64
CA ALA A 33 3.37 -18.56 -11.93
C ALA A 33 3.35 -17.90 -10.53
N PRO A 34 2.83 -18.60 -9.50
CA PRO A 34 2.57 -17.96 -8.21
C PRO A 34 3.84 -17.45 -7.55
N GLU A 35 4.98 -18.18 -7.68
CA GLU A 35 6.24 -17.88 -6.98
C GLU A 35 6.88 -16.55 -7.44
N ILE A 36 6.59 -16.13 -8.65
CA ILE A 36 7.13 -14.87 -9.21
C ILE A 36 6.05 -13.82 -9.49
N ALA A 37 4.80 -14.09 -9.12
CA ALA A 37 3.64 -13.22 -9.32
C ALA A 37 3.43 -12.80 -10.79
N LYS A 38 3.72 -13.68 -11.75
CA LYS A 38 3.57 -13.45 -13.19
C LYS A 38 2.57 -14.43 -13.81
N TRP A 39 2.09 -14.11 -15.00
CA TRP A 39 1.11 -14.95 -15.69
C TRP A 39 1.20 -14.82 -17.21
N VAL A 40 0.73 -15.85 -17.91
CA VAL A 40 0.48 -15.85 -19.36
C VAL A 40 -1.01 -16.03 -19.60
N VAL A 41 -1.59 -15.26 -20.51
CA VAL A 41 -2.97 -15.43 -20.97
C VAL A 41 -2.96 -16.24 -22.26
N LEU A 42 -3.66 -17.36 -22.27
CA LEU A 42 -3.74 -18.29 -23.38
C LEU A 42 -5.17 -18.28 -23.92
N GLU A 43 -5.31 -18.04 -25.22
CA GLU A 43 -6.61 -17.87 -25.89
C GLU A 43 -7.19 -19.16 -26.43
N ASN A 44 -6.33 -20.18 -26.63
CA ASN A 44 -6.71 -21.43 -27.25
C ASN A 44 -5.80 -22.59 -26.79
N ASN A 45 -6.14 -23.82 -27.23
CA ASN A 45 -5.40 -25.03 -26.88
C ASN A 45 -4.00 -25.08 -27.49
N GLU A 46 -3.80 -24.49 -28.66
CA GLU A 46 -2.51 -24.44 -29.33
C GLU A 46 -1.51 -23.64 -28.50
N GLN A 47 -1.90 -22.47 -27.99
CA GLN A 47 -1.09 -21.66 -27.09
C GLN A 47 -0.77 -22.39 -25.78
N TYR A 48 -1.72 -23.18 -25.25
CA TYR A 48 -1.45 -24.03 -24.09
C TYR A 48 -0.39 -25.10 -24.38
N GLU A 49 -0.47 -25.81 -25.52
CA GLU A 49 0.52 -26.79 -25.93
C GLU A 49 1.89 -26.15 -26.16
N ILE A 50 1.95 -24.96 -26.78
CA ILE A 50 3.15 -24.18 -27.01
C ILE A 50 3.83 -23.83 -25.68
N LEU A 51 3.10 -23.27 -24.72
CA LEU A 51 3.65 -22.91 -23.40
C LEU A 51 4.14 -24.17 -22.67
N THR A 52 3.42 -25.29 -22.78
CA THR A 52 3.83 -26.55 -22.17
C THR A 52 5.16 -27.06 -22.77
N MET A 53 5.33 -26.99 -24.08
CA MET A 53 6.60 -27.37 -24.73
C MET A 53 7.77 -26.50 -24.26
N PHE A 54 7.57 -25.18 -24.12
CA PHE A 54 8.60 -24.31 -23.55
C PHE A 54 8.90 -24.67 -22.09
N ALA A 55 7.89 -24.98 -21.28
CA ALA A 55 8.06 -25.40 -19.88
C ALA A 55 8.80 -26.75 -19.77
N ASP A 56 8.63 -27.65 -20.76
CA ASP A 56 9.33 -28.93 -20.87
C ASP A 56 10.77 -28.78 -21.43
N GLY A 57 11.20 -27.55 -21.75
CA GLY A 57 12.57 -27.24 -22.18
C GLY A 57 12.81 -27.32 -23.68
N ALA A 58 11.77 -27.24 -24.52
CA ALA A 58 11.96 -27.09 -25.96
C ALA A 58 12.54 -25.70 -26.28
N ASP A 59 13.44 -25.65 -27.28
CA ASP A 59 13.91 -24.38 -27.83
C ASP A 59 12.89 -23.75 -28.80
N ILE A 60 13.07 -22.46 -29.10
CA ILE A 60 12.16 -21.70 -29.97
C ILE A 60 12.06 -22.34 -31.37
N GLN A 61 13.18 -22.84 -31.93
CA GLN A 61 13.19 -23.47 -33.24
C GLN A 61 12.30 -24.72 -33.26
N THR A 62 12.44 -25.61 -32.27
CA THR A 62 11.65 -26.83 -32.12
C THR A 62 10.16 -26.54 -32.04
N VAL A 63 9.75 -25.49 -31.30
CA VAL A 63 8.34 -25.10 -31.17
C VAL A 63 7.83 -24.53 -32.50
N LEU A 64 8.58 -23.64 -33.17
CA LEU A 64 8.21 -23.09 -34.48
C LEU A 64 8.06 -24.19 -35.56
N GLU A 65 8.93 -25.19 -35.59
CA GLU A 65 8.83 -26.34 -36.50
C GLU A 65 7.60 -27.21 -36.21
N ARG A 66 7.20 -27.34 -34.94
CA ARG A 66 6.04 -28.12 -34.51
C ARG A 66 4.70 -27.45 -34.86
N PHE A 67 4.67 -26.12 -34.87
CA PHE A 67 3.50 -25.28 -35.12
C PHE A 67 3.66 -24.42 -36.41
N GLU A 68 4.19 -25.02 -37.48
CA GLU A 68 4.42 -24.34 -38.76
C GLU A 68 3.17 -23.61 -39.31
N ASP A 69 1.98 -24.18 -39.11
CA ASP A 69 0.69 -23.64 -39.55
C ASP A 69 0.08 -22.60 -38.58
N ASN A 70 0.61 -22.49 -37.34
CA ASN A 70 0.07 -21.66 -36.26
C ASN A 70 1.17 -20.78 -35.63
N GLN A 71 2.01 -20.18 -36.45
CA GLN A 71 3.15 -19.34 -35.99
C GLN A 71 2.69 -18.10 -35.20
N ASP A 72 1.53 -17.57 -35.49
CA ASP A 72 0.98 -16.42 -34.76
C ASP A 72 0.74 -16.77 -33.27
N ASP A 73 0.30 -17.97 -32.96
CA ASP A 73 0.13 -18.45 -31.59
C ASP A 73 1.48 -18.60 -30.87
N VAL A 74 2.54 -19.06 -31.58
CA VAL A 74 3.88 -19.13 -31.02
C VAL A 74 4.40 -17.74 -30.68
N ILE A 75 4.20 -16.76 -31.60
CA ILE A 75 4.60 -15.36 -31.40
C ILE A 75 3.83 -14.75 -30.22
N ALA A 76 2.53 -15.01 -30.10
CA ALA A 76 1.72 -14.49 -29.00
C ALA A 76 2.22 -14.96 -27.63
N VAL A 77 2.57 -16.24 -27.49
CA VAL A 77 3.15 -16.79 -26.27
C VAL A 77 4.55 -16.21 -26.01
N LEU A 78 5.44 -16.18 -27.01
CA LEU A 78 6.79 -15.64 -26.87
C LEU A 78 6.76 -14.16 -26.47
N THR A 79 5.88 -13.36 -27.08
CA THR A 79 5.72 -11.95 -26.74
C THR A 79 5.43 -11.76 -25.26
N GLN A 80 4.52 -12.56 -24.69
CA GLN A 80 4.21 -12.50 -23.27
C GLN A 80 5.37 -12.95 -22.39
N LEU A 81 6.09 -14.03 -22.74
CA LEU A 81 7.24 -14.52 -21.99
C LEU A 81 8.35 -13.47 -21.92
N GLU A 82 8.70 -12.85 -23.07
CA GLU A 82 9.75 -11.84 -23.14
C GLU A 82 9.34 -10.53 -22.49
N ALA A 83 8.16 -9.99 -22.81
CA ALA A 83 7.73 -8.70 -22.31
C ALA A 83 7.52 -8.70 -20.79
N LYS A 84 7.06 -9.82 -20.24
CA LYS A 84 6.87 -10.01 -18.80
C LYS A 84 8.10 -10.58 -18.10
N GLN A 85 9.15 -10.93 -18.84
CA GLN A 85 10.38 -11.55 -18.31
C GLN A 85 10.06 -12.75 -17.41
N ILE A 86 9.28 -13.71 -17.97
CA ILE A 86 8.85 -14.89 -17.23
C ILE A 86 9.97 -15.92 -17.25
N GLU A 87 10.79 -15.90 -16.23
CA GLU A 87 11.85 -16.88 -15.98
C GLU A 87 11.86 -17.26 -14.50
N ALA A 88 12.27 -18.48 -14.19
CA ALA A 88 12.46 -18.93 -12.82
C ALA A 88 13.56 -18.09 -12.14
N SER A 89 13.19 -17.18 -11.29
CA SER A 89 14.08 -16.26 -10.59
C SER A 89 13.67 -16.09 -9.13
N GLU A 90 14.61 -15.65 -8.30
CA GLU A 90 14.27 -15.22 -6.94
C GLU A 90 13.52 -13.90 -6.98
N SER A 91 12.29 -13.90 -6.49
CA SER A 91 11.46 -12.71 -6.39
C SER A 91 11.82 -11.89 -5.15
N LYS A 92 11.69 -10.58 -5.26
CA LYS A 92 11.93 -9.64 -4.16
C LYS A 92 10.59 -9.14 -3.61
N SER A 93 10.46 -9.13 -2.28
CA SER A 93 9.32 -8.49 -1.64
C SER A 93 9.27 -6.99 -1.98
N ILE A 94 8.07 -6.48 -2.34
CA ILE A 94 7.85 -5.03 -2.48
C ILE A 94 7.87 -4.32 -1.12
N PHE A 95 7.72 -5.05 -0.03
CA PHE A 95 7.72 -4.50 1.32
C PHE A 95 9.11 -4.61 1.95
N SER A 96 9.66 -3.47 2.30
CA SER A 96 10.83 -3.39 3.17
C SER A 96 10.47 -2.55 4.40
N ASN A 97 10.69 -3.10 5.60
CA ASN A 97 10.43 -2.40 6.85
C ASN A 97 11.56 -1.42 7.19
N THR A 98 11.94 -0.58 6.21
CA THR A 98 12.95 0.47 6.33
C THR A 98 12.35 1.83 6.70
N ARG A 99 11.04 1.88 6.97
CA ARG A 99 10.32 3.09 7.39
C ARG A 99 9.93 3.00 8.86
N LEU A 100 10.23 4.08 9.59
CA LEU A 100 9.75 4.32 10.94
C LEU A 100 8.51 5.22 10.90
N HIS A 101 7.39 4.76 11.46
CA HIS A 101 6.23 5.62 11.73
C HIS A 101 6.36 6.17 13.16
N LEU A 102 6.54 7.48 13.29
CA LEU A 102 6.78 8.14 14.56
C LEU A 102 5.64 9.11 14.91
N HIS A 103 4.87 8.77 15.94
CA HIS A 103 3.87 9.63 16.52
C HIS A 103 4.56 10.64 17.44
N LEU A 104 4.81 11.86 16.94
CA LEU A 104 5.56 12.88 17.66
C LEU A 104 4.87 13.36 18.95
N THR A 105 3.56 13.41 18.93
CA THR A 105 2.74 13.92 20.05
C THR A 105 1.33 13.36 19.98
N ASN A 106 0.68 13.22 21.13
CA ASN A 106 -0.77 12.99 21.17
C ASN A 106 -1.58 14.31 21.04
N LYS A 107 -0.90 15.47 21.14
CA LYS A 107 -1.57 16.76 21.02
C LYS A 107 -2.11 16.98 19.62
N CYS A 108 -3.39 17.35 19.53
CA CYS A 108 -4.04 17.71 18.29
C CYS A 108 -4.88 18.97 18.50
N ASN A 109 -4.89 19.86 17.51
CA ASN A 109 -5.73 21.05 17.47
C ASN A 109 -7.16 20.77 16.99
N LEU A 110 -7.44 19.53 16.53
CA LEU A 110 -8.75 19.07 16.07
C LEU A 110 -9.30 17.97 16.98
N HIS A 111 -10.62 17.71 16.86
CA HIS A 111 -11.32 16.69 17.66
C HIS A 111 -12.27 15.85 16.80
N CYS A 112 -11.70 15.21 15.75
CA CYS A 112 -12.48 14.45 14.78
C CYS A 112 -13.18 13.24 15.43
N PRO A 113 -14.46 12.97 15.10
CA PRO A 113 -15.24 11.86 15.68
C PRO A 113 -14.62 10.47 15.39
N HIS A 114 -14.08 10.28 14.20
CA HIS A 114 -13.48 9.01 13.75
C HIS A 114 -12.00 8.85 14.13
N CYS A 115 -11.43 9.76 14.95
CA CYS A 115 -10.01 9.69 15.31
C CYS A 115 -9.68 8.41 16.07
N TYR A 116 -9.01 7.46 15.40
CA TYR A 116 -8.60 6.17 15.98
C TYR A 116 -7.54 6.33 17.08
N MET A 117 -6.71 7.37 17.01
CA MET A 117 -5.72 7.70 18.04
C MET A 117 -6.34 8.41 19.27
N MET A 118 -7.62 8.80 19.21
CA MET A 118 -8.28 9.60 20.24
C MET A 118 -7.46 10.81 20.71
N SER A 119 -6.70 11.41 19.80
CA SER A 119 -5.76 12.50 20.07
C SER A 119 -6.45 13.75 20.63
N GLY A 120 -5.71 14.50 21.44
CA GLY A 120 -6.26 15.71 22.09
C GLY A 120 -5.20 16.48 22.85
N ALA A 121 -5.03 16.25 24.16
CA ALA A 121 -3.94 16.82 24.95
C ALA A 121 -2.64 16.04 24.76
N ALA A 122 -1.50 16.75 24.89
CA ALA A 122 -0.21 16.07 24.96
C ALA A 122 -0.17 15.11 26.17
N LEU A 123 0.52 13.97 26.02
CA LEU A 123 0.78 13.08 27.13
C LEU A 123 1.86 13.69 28.05
N SER A 124 1.82 13.33 29.33
CA SER A 124 2.80 13.84 30.30
C SER A 124 4.20 13.25 30.13
N ASP A 125 4.31 12.13 29.42
CA ASP A 125 5.51 11.33 29.24
C ASP A 125 5.93 11.19 27.77
N GLU A 126 5.57 12.17 26.92
CA GLU A 126 5.99 12.17 25.53
C GLU A 126 7.53 12.17 25.40
N LEU A 127 8.01 11.55 24.32
CA LEU A 127 9.44 11.50 24.01
C LEU A 127 10.01 12.91 23.86
N THR A 128 11.17 13.13 24.45
CA THR A 128 11.96 14.37 24.27
C THR A 128 12.58 14.38 22.88
N THR A 129 13.00 15.57 22.43
CA THR A 129 13.73 15.75 21.15
C THR A 129 14.98 14.86 21.09
N ASP A 130 15.72 14.74 22.20
CA ASP A 130 16.94 13.92 22.26
C ASP A 130 16.62 12.41 22.16
N GLU A 131 15.55 11.95 22.81
CA GLU A 131 15.10 10.55 22.69
C GLU A 131 14.67 10.23 21.25
N ILE A 132 13.99 11.16 20.57
CA ILE A 132 13.58 11.02 19.18
C ILE A 132 14.81 10.95 18.25
N LYS A 133 15.78 11.87 18.43
CA LYS A 133 17.02 11.87 17.66
C LYS A 133 17.79 10.56 17.83
N LYS A 134 17.91 10.10 19.09
CA LYS A 134 18.54 8.80 19.37
C LYS A 134 17.82 7.63 18.69
N LEU A 135 16.48 7.60 18.73
CA LEU A 135 15.70 6.58 18.03
C LEU A 135 15.98 6.58 16.52
N CYS A 136 16.06 7.77 15.91
CA CYS A 136 16.36 7.91 14.49
C CYS A 136 17.78 7.42 14.14
N ASP A 137 18.78 7.73 14.99
CA ASP A 137 20.16 7.23 14.84
C ASP A 137 20.22 5.70 14.94
N ASP A 138 19.57 5.16 15.97
CA ASP A 138 19.49 3.72 16.19
C ASP A 138 18.81 3.05 14.96
N PHE A 139 17.65 3.55 14.53
CA PHE A 139 16.92 3.01 13.39
C PHE A 139 17.73 3.04 12.09
N LYS A 140 18.40 4.16 11.82
CA LYS A 140 19.29 4.30 10.67
C LYS A 140 20.43 3.29 10.69
N SER A 141 21.03 3.06 11.86
CA SER A 141 22.15 2.11 12.01
C SER A 141 21.78 0.66 11.67
N TYR A 142 20.49 0.33 11.71
CA TYR A 142 19.93 -0.96 11.33
C TYR A 142 19.30 -0.97 9.93
N GLY A 143 19.61 0.02 9.08
CA GLY A 143 19.19 0.07 7.69
C GLY A 143 17.91 0.87 7.44
N GLY A 144 17.41 1.62 8.42
CA GLY A 144 16.29 2.53 8.24
C GLY A 144 16.61 3.65 7.24
N THR A 145 15.68 3.93 6.35
CA THR A 145 15.84 4.90 5.25
C THR A 145 14.86 6.07 5.34
N ASP A 146 13.71 5.85 5.98
CA ASP A 146 12.59 6.78 5.93
C ASP A 146 11.94 6.93 7.30
N VAL A 147 11.50 8.15 7.63
CA VAL A 147 10.70 8.45 8.82
C VAL A 147 9.43 9.19 8.43
N SER A 148 8.28 8.63 8.80
CA SER A 148 6.98 9.28 8.68
C SER A 148 6.59 9.91 10.01
N LEU A 149 6.52 11.25 10.06
CA LEU A 149 6.13 12.01 11.24
C LEU A 149 4.60 12.15 11.26
N THR A 150 3.99 11.67 12.33
CA THR A 150 2.54 11.68 12.55
C THR A 150 2.22 11.94 14.02
N GLY A 151 1.04 11.54 14.48
CA GLY A 151 0.61 11.65 15.87
C GLY A 151 -0.81 12.20 15.98
N GLY A 152 -1.06 13.11 16.91
CA GLY A 152 -2.24 13.94 16.86
C GLY A 152 -2.15 14.91 15.70
N GLU A 153 -1.40 15.98 15.90
CA GLU A 153 -0.95 16.86 14.82
C GLU A 153 0.54 17.17 15.05
N PRO A 154 1.43 16.68 14.18
CA PRO A 154 2.88 16.83 14.40
C PRO A 154 3.32 18.28 14.52
N THR A 155 2.71 19.21 13.79
CA THR A 155 3.02 20.65 13.86
C THR A 155 2.57 21.32 15.17
N SER A 156 1.85 20.59 16.04
CA SER A 156 1.53 21.05 17.40
C SER A 156 2.70 20.96 18.37
N ARG A 157 3.77 20.26 17.99
CA ARG A 157 5.06 20.26 18.71
C ARG A 157 5.92 21.43 18.29
N THR A 158 6.48 22.12 19.26
CA THR A 158 7.32 23.31 19.00
C THR A 158 8.65 22.97 18.33
N ASP A 159 9.17 21.77 18.55
CA ASP A 159 10.40 21.22 17.99
C ASP A 159 10.20 20.38 16.72
N PHE A 160 8.99 20.40 16.12
CA PHE A 160 8.67 19.64 14.91
C PHE A 160 9.69 19.82 13.80
N LEU A 161 10.00 21.08 13.43
CA LEU A 161 10.98 21.36 12.38
C LEU A 161 12.39 20.92 12.75
N GLU A 162 12.79 21.06 14.01
CA GLU A 162 14.10 20.59 14.49
C GLU A 162 14.25 19.08 14.33
N VAL A 163 13.18 18.32 14.63
CA VAL A 163 13.15 16.85 14.41
C VAL A 163 13.22 16.53 12.92
N ALA A 164 12.43 17.18 12.08
CA ALA A 164 12.44 16.95 10.63
C ALA A 164 13.80 17.29 10.00
N GLU A 165 14.40 18.41 10.40
CA GLU A 165 15.74 18.84 9.99
C GLU A 165 16.80 17.81 10.39
N TYR A 166 16.71 17.27 11.61
CA TYR A 166 17.63 16.24 12.08
C TYR A 166 17.54 14.95 11.27
N ILE A 167 16.32 14.46 10.98
CA ILE A 167 16.11 13.26 10.15
C ILE A 167 16.74 13.44 8.76
N SER A 168 16.50 14.60 8.14
CA SER A 168 17.11 14.95 6.85
C SER A 168 18.64 15.06 6.94
N PHE A 169 19.17 15.69 8.00
CA PHE A 169 20.61 15.85 8.23
C PHE A 169 21.35 14.52 8.32
N ILE A 170 20.78 13.54 9.01
CA ILE A 170 21.35 12.19 9.07
C ILE A 170 21.14 11.37 7.79
N GLY A 171 20.55 11.96 6.73
CA GLY A 171 20.40 11.38 5.39
C GLY A 171 19.25 10.39 5.25
N MET A 172 18.24 10.46 6.13
CA MET A 172 16.96 9.74 5.92
C MET A 172 15.96 10.65 5.23
N LYS A 173 14.99 10.05 4.54
CA LYS A 173 13.84 10.76 4.00
C LYS A 173 12.83 11.06 5.10
N VAL A 174 12.13 12.19 4.98
CA VAL A 174 11.06 12.57 5.89
C VAL A 174 9.74 12.72 5.13
N SER A 175 8.68 12.12 5.65
CA SER A 175 7.30 12.40 5.26
C SER A 175 6.50 12.87 6.47
N VAL A 176 5.38 13.58 6.24
CA VAL A 176 4.53 14.09 7.30
C VAL A 176 3.07 13.79 7.02
N PHE A 177 2.36 13.31 8.04
CA PHE A 177 0.91 13.13 8.02
C PHE A 177 0.29 14.22 8.90
N THR A 178 -0.45 15.13 8.29
CA THR A 178 -0.96 16.35 8.94
C THR A 178 -2.41 16.63 8.58
N ASN A 179 -3.09 17.37 9.42
CA ASN A 179 -4.40 17.94 9.09
C ASN A 179 -4.32 19.23 8.24
N GLY A 180 -3.12 19.71 7.94
CA GLY A 180 -2.88 20.87 7.08
C GLY A 180 -3.22 22.23 7.69
N PHE A 181 -3.64 22.30 8.95
CA PHE A 181 -4.19 23.55 9.54
C PHE A 181 -3.12 24.58 9.88
N SER A 182 -1.96 24.17 10.38
CA SER A 182 -0.97 25.08 10.99
C SER A 182 0.20 25.43 10.08
N TRP A 183 0.19 25.00 8.84
CA TRP A 183 1.27 25.28 7.89
C TRP A 183 1.17 26.69 7.32
N GLY A 184 2.29 27.41 7.37
CA GLY A 184 2.45 28.73 6.74
C GLY A 184 3.61 28.70 5.73
N GLU A 185 3.71 29.76 4.91
CA GLU A 185 4.74 29.87 3.85
C GLU A 185 6.14 29.61 4.37
N ASP A 186 6.54 30.27 5.47
CA ASP A 186 7.90 30.13 6.06
C ASP A 186 8.19 28.69 6.52
N MET A 187 7.17 28.01 7.07
CA MET A 187 7.32 26.62 7.51
C MET A 187 7.47 25.67 6.32
N VAL A 188 6.63 25.85 5.29
CA VAL A 188 6.71 25.05 4.05
C VAL A 188 8.03 25.28 3.34
N GLU A 189 8.49 26.54 3.23
CA GLU A 189 9.80 26.86 2.63
C GLU A 189 10.97 26.19 3.36
N ARG A 190 10.96 26.19 4.71
CA ARG A 190 11.98 25.49 5.48
C ARG A 190 11.92 23.99 5.28
N PHE A 191 10.72 23.41 5.33
CA PHE A 191 10.50 21.98 5.17
C PHE A 191 10.87 21.49 3.76
N SER A 192 10.60 22.27 2.72
CA SER A 192 10.92 21.92 1.33
C SER A 192 12.42 21.80 1.02
N LYS A 193 13.28 22.33 1.89
CA LYS A 193 14.74 22.22 1.75
C LYS A 193 15.31 20.91 2.32
N LEU A 194 14.47 20.12 2.97
CA LEU A 194 14.84 18.84 3.56
C LEU A 194 14.78 17.71 2.53
N ASN A 195 15.23 16.52 2.91
CA ASN A 195 15.07 15.30 2.11
C ASN A 195 13.62 14.78 2.22
N VAL A 196 12.68 15.52 1.64
CA VAL A 196 11.25 15.23 1.74
C VAL A 196 10.85 14.16 0.74
N GLU A 197 10.16 13.10 1.21
CA GLU A 197 9.52 12.11 0.34
C GLU A 197 8.14 12.58 -0.13
N GLY A 198 7.38 13.22 0.76
CA GLY A 198 6.04 13.73 0.48
C GLY A 198 5.29 14.12 1.75
N VAL A 199 4.11 14.68 1.57
CA VAL A 199 3.22 15.08 2.68
C VAL A 199 1.84 14.48 2.46
N GLN A 200 1.26 13.88 3.51
CA GLN A 200 -0.13 13.46 3.51
C GLN A 200 -0.98 14.50 4.24
N ILE A 201 -1.99 15.04 3.56
CA ILE A 201 -2.95 15.99 4.12
C ILE A 201 -4.32 15.34 4.20
N SER A 202 -4.95 15.44 5.36
CA SER A 202 -6.24 14.81 5.62
C SER A 202 -7.40 15.77 5.31
N ILE A 203 -8.28 15.37 4.38
CA ILE A 203 -9.54 16.06 4.03
C ILE A 203 -10.62 14.99 3.94
N ASP A 204 -11.69 15.08 4.77
CA ASP A 204 -12.72 14.03 4.82
C ASP A 204 -14.05 14.44 4.18
N GLY A 205 -14.26 15.73 3.93
CA GLY A 205 -15.41 16.26 3.20
C GLY A 205 -15.04 16.74 1.80
N TYR A 206 -16.03 16.89 0.95
CA TYR A 206 -15.87 17.39 -0.43
C TYR A 206 -15.97 18.92 -0.52
N ASP A 207 -16.43 19.58 0.55
CA ASP A 207 -16.52 21.05 0.68
C ASP A 207 -16.35 21.50 2.15
N GLU A 208 -16.38 22.81 2.38
CA GLU A 208 -16.25 23.37 3.74
C GLU A 208 -17.40 22.89 4.65
N ALA A 209 -18.62 22.76 4.14
CA ALA A 209 -19.77 22.38 4.95
C ALA A 209 -19.65 20.93 5.42
N SER A 210 -19.41 19.97 4.51
CA SER A 210 -19.24 18.56 4.81
C SER A 210 -18.00 18.30 5.67
N ASN A 211 -16.85 18.90 5.33
CA ASN A 211 -15.61 18.74 6.09
C ASN A 211 -15.71 19.33 7.52
N SER A 212 -16.47 20.44 7.69
CA SER A 212 -16.62 21.07 9.00
C SER A 212 -17.35 20.20 10.02
N THR A 213 -18.24 19.32 9.59
CA THR A 213 -18.94 18.38 10.47
C THR A 213 -18.00 17.36 11.10
N ILE A 214 -16.86 17.13 10.45
CA ILE A 214 -15.87 16.11 10.82
C ILE A 214 -14.65 16.76 11.49
N ARG A 215 -14.05 17.74 10.82
CA ARG A 215 -12.77 18.33 11.22
C ARG A 215 -12.88 19.73 11.84
N GLY A 216 -14.07 20.33 11.80
CA GLY A 216 -14.31 21.66 12.33
C GLY A 216 -14.19 22.77 11.26
N LYS A 217 -14.74 23.95 11.59
CA LYS A 217 -14.86 25.08 10.67
C LYS A 217 -13.51 25.66 10.26
N GLY A 218 -13.37 25.98 8.98
CA GLY A 218 -12.19 26.61 8.40
C GLY A 218 -11.00 25.65 8.17
N VAL A 219 -11.15 24.36 8.51
CA VAL A 219 -10.08 23.38 8.30
C VAL A 219 -9.95 23.03 6.83
N PHE A 220 -11.07 22.88 6.10
CA PHE A 220 -11.07 22.56 4.67
C PHE A 220 -10.27 23.58 3.86
N GLN A 221 -10.61 24.87 3.99
CA GLN A 221 -9.92 25.93 3.25
C GLN A 221 -8.44 26.03 3.63
N ARG A 222 -8.10 25.82 4.90
CA ARG A 222 -6.68 25.80 5.32
C ARG A 222 -5.91 24.62 4.75
N ALA A 223 -6.50 23.42 4.72
CA ALA A 223 -5.90 22.26 4.11
C ALA A 223 -5.66 22.49 2.60
N LEU A 224 -6.63 23.03 1.86
CA LEU A 224 -6.45 23.40 0.45
C LEU A 224 -5.34 24.43 0.24
N ASN A 225 -5.27 25.49 1.07
CA ASN A 225 -4.18 26.47 0.99
C ASN A 225 -2.82 25.82 1.27
N THR A 226 -2.78 24.86 2.19
CA THR A 226 -1.54 24.12 2.50
C THR A 226 -1.11 23.21 1.34
N ILE A 227 -2.06 22.59 0.63
CA ILE A 227 -1.79 21.85 -0.60
C ILE A 227 -1.17 22.79 -1.65
N ASP A 228 -1.79 23.99 -1.88
CA ASP A 228 -1.25 25.00 -2.80
C ASP A 228 0.22 25.35 -2.46
N LEU A 229 0.55 25.51 -1.18
CA LEU A 229 1.91 25.80 -0.74
C LEU A 229 2.88 24.66 -1.02
N PHE A 230 2.53 23.43 -0.70
CA PHE A 230 3.40 22.29 -0.94
C PHE A 230 3.63 22.03 -2.43
N VAL A 231 2.58 22.07 -3.25
CA VAL A 231 2.69 21.92 -4.70
C VAL A 231 3.55 23.03 -5.31
N LYS A 232 3.38 24.30 -4.87
CA LYS A 232 4.23 25.43 -5.26
C LYS A 232 5.72 25.17 -4.98
N HIS A 233 6.03 24.44 -3.92
CA HIS A 233 7.39 24.07 -3.54
C HIS A 233 7.83 22.69 -4.08
N HIS A 234 7.11 22.14 -5.06
CA HIS A 234 7.39 20.85 -5.71
C HIS A 234 7.44 19.66 -4.75
N ILE A 235 6.65 19.71 -3.68
CA ILE A 235 6.47 18.59 -2.76
C ILE A 235 5.20 17.83 -3.16
N PHE A 236 5.36 16.53 -3.37
CA PHE A 236 4.24 15.63 -3.65
C PHE A 236 3.26 15.55 -2.47
N VAL A 237 1.97 15.70 -2.75
CA VAL A 237 0.93 15.69 -1.71
C VAL A 237 -0.03 14.52 -1.90
N LYS A 238 -0.11 13.66 -0.89
CA LYS A 238 -1.19 12.67 -0.76
C LYS A 238 -2.35 13.30 0.01
N ILE A 239 -3.52 13.35 -0.62
CA ILE A 239 -4.76 13.79 0.03
C ILE A 239 -5.46 12.55 0.56
N ALA A 240 -5.45 12.37 1.88
CA ALA A 240 -6.13 11.23 2.51
C ALA A 240 -7.57 11.59 2.84
N VAL A 241 -8.50 10.80 2.33
CA VAL A 241 -9.94 10.97 2.53
C VAL A 241 -10.49 9.77 3.30
N THR A 242 -10.99 10.00 4.52
CA THR A 242 -11.79 9.03 5.28
C THR A 242 -13.22 9.57 5.35
N ALA A 243 -13.95 9.43 4.25
CA ALA A 243 -15.31 9.96 4.13
C ALA A 243 -16.24 9.27 5.14
N PRO A 244 -17.03 10.02 5.94
CA PRO A 244 -18.02 9.41 6.83
C PRO A 244 -19.06 8.64 6.02
N TYR A 245 -19.45 7.46 6.53
CA TYR A 245 -20.36 6.56 5.85
C TYR A 245 -21.67 7.24 5.40
N GLU A 246 -22.34 7.98 6.31
CA GLU A 246 -23.59 8.66 5.99
C GLU A 246 -23.42 9.73 4.91
N ILE A 247 -22.27 10.39 4.88
CA ILE A 247 -22.00 11.45 3.91
C ILE A 247 -21.67 10.86 2.53
N ILE A 248 -20.79 9.87 2.46
CA ILE A 248 -20.42 9.28 1.18
C ILE A 248 -21.61 8.53 0.54
N LYS A 249 -22.47 7.93 1.35
CA LYS A 249 -23.68 7.24 0.89
C LYS A 249 -24.66 8.18 0.15
N GLU A 250 -24.79 9.42 0.59
CA GLU A 250 -25.70 10.40 0.02
C GLU A 250 -25.05 11.30 -1.03
N HIS A 251 -23.71 11.44 -1.02
CA HIS A 251 -22.96 12.46 -1.74
C HIS A 251 -21.77 11.93 -2.56
N GLN A 252 -21.88 10.73 -3.14
CA GLN A 252 -20.80 10.17 -3.98
C GLN A 252 -20.42 11.07 -5.17
N ALA A 253 -21.44 11.66 -5.83
CA ALA A 253 -21.21 12.55 -6.99
C ALA A 253 -20.39 13.78 -6.64
N GLU A 254 -20.59 14.32 -5.44
CA GLU A 254 -19.85 15.47 -4.91
C GLU A 254 -18.38 15.08 -4.61
N TYR A 255 -18.12 13.91 -4.02
CA TYR A 255 -16.76 13.39 -3.82
C TYR A 255 -16.02 13.16 -5.15
N ILE A 256 -16.70 12.60 -6.15
CA ILE A 256 -16.16 12.42 -7.50
C ILE A 256 -15.81 13.77 -8.12
N SER A 257 -16.74 14.74 -8.05
CA SER A 257 -16.53 16.08 -8.60
C SER A 257 -15.39 16.81 -7.92
N PHE A 258 -15.30 16.73 -6.58
CA PHE A 258 -14.23 17.29 -5.77
C PHE A 258 -12.86 16.69 -6.17
N SER A 259 -12.77 15.37 -6.26
CA SER A 259 -11.53 14.69 -6.64
C SER A 259 -11.06 15.07 -8.03
N ARG A 260 -11.99 15.08 -9.01
CA ARG A 260 -11.66 15.48 -10.39
C ARG A 260 -11.20 16.94 -10.46
N ALA A 261 -11.84 17.85 -9.73
CA ALA A 261 -11.44 19.24 -9.68
C ALA A 261 -10.05 19.46 -9.08
N LEU A 262 -9.64 18.65 -8.10
CA LEU A 262 -8.27 18.69 -7.56
C LEU A 262 -7.25 18.15 -8.55
N ILE A 263 -7.54 17.04 -9.22
CA ILE A 263 -6.66 16.44 -10.24
C ILE A 263 -6.51 17.42 -11.42
N GLU A 264 -7.60 18.04 -11.89
CA GLU A 264 -7.54 19.06 -12.95
C GLU A 264 -6.70 20.28 -12.55
N LYS A 265 -6.78 20.69 -11.26
CA LYS A 265 -6.03 21.85 -10.76
C LYS A 265 -4.54 21.61 -10.61
N TYR A 266 -4.13 20.42 -10.13
CA TYR A 266 -2.74 20.18 -9.69
C TYR A 266 -1.95 19.19 -10.53
N ASP A 267 -2.62 18.37 -11.35
CA ASP A 267 -2.06 17.21 -12.04
C ASP A 267 -1.72 16.02 -11.10
N THR A 268 -1.72 14.82 -11.66
CA THR A 268 -1.43 13.56 -10.94
C THR A 268 0.05 13.41 -10.56
N ASP A 269 0.94 14.17 -11.22
CA ASP A 269 2.36 14.20 -10.85
C ASP A 269 2.62 14.99 -9.55
N ALA A 270 1.70 15.88 -9.16
CA ALA A 270 1.82 16.72 -7.98
C ALA A 270 1.00 16.19 -6.78
N ILE A 271 -0.13 15.55 -7.06
CA ILE A 271 -1.03 15.05 -6.01
C ILE A 271 -1.54 13.63 -6.29
N GLU A 272 -1.88 12.93 -5.21
CA GLU A 272 -2.65 11.69 -5.21
C GLU A 272 -3.80 11.81 -4.22
N ILE A 273 -5.00 11.37 -4.59
CA ILE A 273 -6.14 11.31 -3.66
C ILE A 273 -6.37 9.87 -3.25
N ASN A 274 -6.22 9.61 -1.97
CA ASN A 274 -6.29 8.27 -1.41
C ASN A 274 -7.51 8.15 -0.47
N TYR A 275 -8.51 7.39 -0.88
CA TYR A 275 -9.69 7.08 -0.08
C TYR A 275 -9.42 5.90 0.84
N SER A 276 -9.79 6.02 2.12
CA SER A 276 -9.75 4.90 3.05
C SER A 276 -10.92 3.96 2.80
N TYR A 277 -10.63 2.70 2.49
CA TYR A 277 -11.64 1.66 2.25
C TYR A 277 -12.27 1.09 3.53
N PHE A 278 -11.78 1.47 4.69
CA PHE A 278 -12.28 0.99 5.97
C PHE A 278 -12.00 1.98 7.10
N PHE A 279 -12.81 1.87 8.15
CA PHE A 279 -12.61 2.60 9.39
C PHE A 279 -11.80 1.79 10.40
N MET A 280 -11.09 2.52 11.26
CA MET A 280 -10.56 1.99 12.51
C MET A 280 -11.50 2.37 13.65
N PRO A 281 -11.66 1.52 14.69
CA PRO A 281 -12.32 1.94 15.93
C PRO A 281 -11.68 3.22 16.46
N GLY A 282 -12.51 4.16 16.91
CA GLY A 282 -12.03 5.47 17.30
C GLY A 282 -12.97 6.16 18.29
N ARG A 283 -12.83 7.47 18.42
CA ARG A 283 -13.53 8.26 19.44
C ARG A 283 -15.02 8.02 19.50
N GLU A 284 -15.72 8.04 18.38
CA GLU A 284 -17.17 7.88 18.27
C GLU A 284 -17.57 6.69 17.37
N LEU A 285 -16.60 5.89 16.96
CA LEU A 285 -16.81 4.79 16.03
C LEU A 285 -16.46 3.46 16.67
N SER A 286 -17.47 2.67 17.03
CA SER A 286 -17.27 1.38 17.67
C SER A 286 -16.95 0.26 16.67
N PRO A 287 -16.30 -0.84 17.11
CA PRO A 287 -16.07 -2.01 16.28
C PRO A 287 -17.36 -2.61 15.71
N GLU A 288 -18.46 -2.57 16.48
CA GLU A 288 -19.77 -3.09 16.09
C GLU A 288 -20.32 -2.27 14.91
N THR A 289 -20.34 -0.94 15.04
CA THR A 289 -20.78 -0.04 13.94
C THR A 289 -19.96 -0.26 12.69
N ILE A 290 -18.63 -0.37 12.81
CA ILE A 290 -17.75 -0.63 11.67
C ILE A 290 -18.11 -1.96 11.00
N SER A 291 -18.36 -3.01 11.80
CA SER A 291 -18.72 -4.33 11.27
C SER A 291 -20.03 -4.33 10.48
N GLU A 292 -21.00 -3.50 10.87
CA GLU A 292 -22.29 -3.37 10.21
C GLU A 292 -22.19 -2.67 8.85
N ILE A 293 -21.34 -1.65 8.72
CA ILE A 293 -21.27 -0.81 7.51
C ILE A 293 -20.16 -1.19 6.54
N LYS A 294 -19.19 -2.00 6.94
CA LYS A 294 -17.91 -2.21 6.22
C LYS A 294 -18.08 -2.64 4.75
N ASP A 295 -19.00 -3.57 4.47
CA ASP A 295 -19.17 -4.12 3.13
C ASP A 295 -19.83 -3.11 2.18
N GLU A 296 -20.81 -2.34 2.68
CA GLU A 296 -21.45 -1.26 1.91
C GLU A 296 -20.48 -0.08 1.74
N TYR A 297 -19.77 0.28 2.81
CA TYR A 297 -18.77 1.35 2.76
C TYR A 297 -17.67 1.07 1.74
N TYR A 298 -17.16 -0.17 1.72
CA TYR A 298 -16.16 -0.58 0.73
C TYR A 298 -16.68 -0.33 -0.70
N LYS A 299 -17.91 -0.75 -1.01
CA LYS A 299 -18.51 -0.55 -2.34
C LYS A 299 -18.67 0.92 -2.70
N LEU A 300 -19.15 1.74 -1.77
CA LEU A 300 -19.31 3.18 -1.97
C LEU A 300 -17.98 3.87 -2.29
N VAL A 301 -16.93 3.52 -1.56
CA VAL A 301 -15.58 4.04 -1.81
C VAL A 301 -15.05 3.55 -3.15
N ASP A 302 -15.21 2.27 -3.45
CA ASP A 302 -14.75 1.66 -4.71
C ASP A 302 -15.39 2.33 -5.92
N GLU A 303 -16.70 2.60 -5.88
CA GLU A 303 -17.43 3.34 -6.92
C GLU A 303 -16.89 4.78 -7.11
N VAL A 304 -16.58 5.49 -6.03
CA VAL A 304 -15.98 6.83 -6.10
C VAL A 304 -14.59 6.75 -6.74
N VAL A 305 -13.74 5.87 -6.23
CA VAL A 305 -12.36 5.71 -6.67
C VAL A 305 -12.32 5.30 -8.15
N THR A 306 -13.10 4.29 -8.55
CA THR A 306 -13.23 3.86 -9.94
C THR A 306 -13.74 4.99 -10.86
N SER A 307 -14.71 5.78 -10.39
CA SER A 307 -15.22 6.92 -11.16
C SER A 307 -14.18 8.03 -11.35
N VAL A 308 -13.28 8.23 -10.41
CA VAL A 308 -12.24 9.28 -10.46
C VAL A 308 -11.07 8.87 -11.36
N TYR A 309 -10.56 7.66 -11.18
CA TYR A 309 -9.31 7.21 -11.79
C TYR A 309 -9.49 6.20 -12.92
N GLY A 310 -10.73 5.79 -13.20
CA GLY A 310 -11.02 4.65 -14.06
C GLY A 310 -10.84 3.34 -13.31
N GLU A 311 -10.62 2.27 -14.01
CA GLU A 311 -10.28 0.98 -13.39
C GLU A 311 -8.83 1.04 -12.89
N ILE A 312 -8.61 1.67 -11.73
CA ILE A 312 -7.29 1.87 -11.07
C ILE A 312 -6.52 0.56 -10.96
N GLU A 313 -7.24 -0.52 -10.80
CA GLU A 313 -6.66 -1.84 -10.65
C GLU A 313 -5.78 -2.23 -11.83
N GLU A 314 -6.10 -1.78 -13.06
CA GLU A 314 -5.26 -2.02 -14.23
C GLU A 314 -3.89 -1.31 -14.12
N ALA A 315 -3.86 -0.04 -13.72
CA ALA A 315 -2.62 0.70 -13.58
C ALA A 315 -1.74 0.18 -12.43
N ALA A 316 -2.35 -0.14 -11.27
CA ALA A 316 -1.65 -0.74 -10.14
C ALA A 316 -1.15 -2.16 -10.47
N PHE A 317 -1.87 -2.89 -11.31
CA PHE A 317 -1.53 -4.24 -11.71
C PHE A 317 -0.38 -4.26 -12.73
N VAL A 318 -0.30 -3.29 -13.62
CA VAL A 318 0.82 -3.13 -14.56
C VAL A 318 2.12 -2.80 -13.84
N SER A 319 2.07 -2.02 -12.76
CA SER A 319 3.25 -1.73 -11.95
C SER A 319 3.83 -2.99 -11.26
N ASN A 320 3.04 -4.05 -11.13
CA ASN A 320 3.47 -5.35 -10.59
C ASN A 320 4.12 -6.28 -11.64
N LEU A 321 4.31 -5.84 -12.89
CA LEU A 321 5.13 -6.55 -13.88
C LEU A 321 6.64 -6.45 -13.60
N THR A 322 7.02 -5.94 -12.44
CA THR A 322 8.40 -5.92 -11.94
C THR A 322 8.75 -7.27 -11.29
N ASP A 323 10.04 -7.50 -10.98
CA ASP A 323 10.52 -8.70 -10.25
C ASP A 323 10.17 -8.68 -8.75
N CYS A 324 9.11 -7.97 -8.39
CA CYS A 324 8.66 -7.79 -7.02
C CYS A 324 7.37 -8.54 -6.75
N ILE A 325 7.31 -9.20 -5.59
CA ILE A 325 6.14 -9.93 -5.11
C ILE A 325 5.48 -9.21 -3.93
N GLN A 326 4.16 -9.35 -3.83
CA GLN A 326 3.38 -8.84 -2.70
C GLN A 326 3.21 -9.91 -1.62
N ASP A 327 4.24 -10.18 -0.85
CA ASP A 327 4.28 -11.24 0.16
C ASP A 327 3.78 -10.82 1.54
N SER A 328 3.59 -9.53 1.77
CA SER A 328 3.15 -8.93 3.04
C SER A 328 2.30 -7.68 2.80
N CYS A 329 1.72 -7.12 3.85
CA CYS A 329 1.10 -5.79 3.87
C CYS A 329 1.97 -4.73 4.57
N GLY A 330 3.25 -5.04 4.81
CA GLY A 330 4.15 -4.19 5.60
C GLY A 330 4.03 -4.42 7.12
N TYR A 331 3.33 -5.47 7.58
CA TYR A 331 3.37 -5.88 8.98
C TYR A 331 4.80 -6.21 9.41
N GLY A 332 5.17 -5.76 10.62
CA GLY A 332 6.56 -5.81 11.08
C GLY A 332 7.28 -4.47 11.02
N GLY A 333 6.70 -3.46 10.36
CA GLY A 333 7.21 -2.09 10.36
C GLY A 333 7.16 -1.44 11.75
N LEU A 334 8.18 -0.66 12.10
CA LEU A 334 8.26 -0.02 13.42
C LEU A 334 7.36 1.22 13.50
N ASN A 335 6.41 1.17 14.43
CA ASN A 335 5.54 2.28 14.79
C ASN A 335 5.81 2.66 16.25
N VAL A 336 6.22 3.90 16.51
CA VAL A 336 6.55 4.40 17.84
C VAL A 336 5.57 5.51 18.22
N MET A 337 4.89 5.34 19.34
CA MET A 337 3.94 6.30 19.88
C MET A 337 4.64 7.44 20.62
N ALA A 338 3.91 8.51 20.88
CA ALA A 338 4.46 9.71 21.51
C ALA A 338 5.13 9.44 22.86
N ASN A 339 4.66 8.45 23.63
CA ASN A 339 5.24 8.03 24.92
C ASN A 339 6.36 6.99 24.78
N GLY A 340 6.76 6.62 23.58
CA GLY A 340 7.80 5.63 23.31
C GLY A 340 7.32 4.18 23.27
N ASP A 341 6.05 3.90 23.46
CA ASP A 341 5.49 2.57 23.21
C ASP A 341 5.64 2.24 21.72
N PHE A 342 6.00 1.00 21.39
CA PHE A 342 6.16 0.61 19.99
C PHE A 342 5.32 -0.59 19.60
N TYR A 343 4.97 -0.65 18.34
CA TYR A 343 4.10 -1.62 17.69
C TYR A 343 4.64 -1.98 16.32
N PHE A 344 4.22 -3.12 15.77
CA PHE A 344 4.59 -3.55 14.42
C PHE A 344 3.48 -3.30 13.38
N CYS A 345 2.39 -2.66 13.78
CA CYS A 345 1.34 -2.13 12.92
C CYS A 345 0.54 -1.09 13.69
N ASP A 346 0.34 0.10 13.14
CA ASP A 346 -0.43 1.20 13.74
C ASP A 346 -1.94 0.94 13.76
N ARG A 347 -2.42 -0.01 12.95
CA ARG A 347 -3.83 -0.36 12.85
C ARG A 347 -4.32 -1.33 13.92
N ILE A 348 -3.43 -1.90 14.74
CA ILE A 348 -3.76 -2.86 15.79
C ILE A 348 -2.99 -2.58 17.09
N PRO A 349 -3.00 -1.33 17.60
CA PRO A 349 -2.18 -0.95 18.74
C PRO A 349 -2.53 -1.73 20.03
N ASP A 350 -3.80 -2.03 20.25
CA ASP A 350 -4.23 -2.73 21.48
C ASP A 350 -3.86 -4.22 21.49
N VAL A 351 -3.65 -4.79 20.30
CA VAL A 351 -3.36 -6.23 20.14
C VAL A 351 -1.85 -6.49 20.18
N ASN A 352 -1.02 -5.46 19.95
CA ASN A 352 0.36 -5.67 19.57
C ASN A 352 1.37 -4.73 20.22
N LYS A 353 1.09 -4.25 21.45
CA LYS A 353 2.09 -3.49 22.22
C LYS A 353 3.30 -4.37 22.51
N SER A 354 4.40 -4.11 21.78
CA SER A 354 5.60 -4.95 21.84
C SER A 354 6.61 -4.48 22.90
N GLY A 355 6.44 -3.28 23.44
CA GLY A 355 7.29 -2.72 24.48
C GLY A 355 7.37 -1.21 24.44
N ASN A 356 8.42 -0.66 25.09
CA ASN A 356 8.71 0.76 25.07
C ASN A 356 10.21 0.97 24.79
N ILE A 357 10.53 1.92 23.91
CA ILE A 357 11.91 2.18 23.45
C ILE A 357 12.85 2.61 24.58
N ARG A 358 12.32 3.15 25.67
CA ARG A 358 13.12 3.55 26.85
C ARG A 358 13.64 2.36 27.64
N ASN A 359 12.95 1.23 27.56
CA ASN A 359 13.21 0.06 28.39
C ASN A 359 13.81 -1.12 27.61
N MET A 360 14.01 -0.97 26.30
CA MET A 360 14.49 -2.04 25.45
C MET A 360 15.60 -1.52 24.50
N PRO A 361 16.75 -2.21 24.41
CA PRO A 361 17.79 -1.85 23.47
C PRO A 361 17.29 -2.02 22.03
N PHE A 362 17.70 -1.13 21.12
CA PHE A 362 17.22 -1.14 19.74
C PHE A 362 17.53 -2.45 19.00
N SER A 363 18.66 -3.11 19.31
CA SER A 363 18.98 -4.43 18.77
C SER A 363 17.84 -5.45 19.01
N ARG A 364 17.25 -5.42 20.20
CA ARG A 364 16.12 -6.32 20.52
C ARG A 364 14.83 -5.91 19.80
N ILE A 365 14.60 -4.60 19.68
CA ILE A 365 13.46 -4.08 18.88
C ILE A 365 13.60 -4.57 17.43
N TYR A 366 14.77 -4.46 16.85
CA TYR A 366 15.04 -4.91 15.48
C TYR A 366 14.85 -6.42 15.29
N GLU A 367 15.29 -7.24 16.25
CA GLU A 367 15.01 -8.68 16.24
C GLU A 367 13.50 -8.96 16.23
N LEU A 368 12.73 -8.27 17.08
CA LEU A 368 11.27 -8.41 17.13
C LEU A 368 10.60 -7.95 15.82
N MET A 369 11.11 -6.86 15.22
CA MET A 369 10.65 -6.43 13.88
C MET A 369 10.80 -7.55 12.85
N LYS A 370 11.96 -8.21 12.81
CA LYS A 370 12.21 -9.31 11.86
C LYS A 370 11.32 -10.52 12.12
N ILE A 371 11.06 -10.85 13.37
CA ILE A 371 10.13 -11.92 13.72
C ILE A 371 8.70 -11.56 13.27
N ALA A 372 8.26 -10.33 13.53
CA ALA A 372 6.94 -9.87 13.12
C ALA A 372 6.80 -9.80 11.58
N GLU A 373 7.83 -9.33 10.88
CA GLU A 373 7.89 -9.30 9.42
C GLU A 373 7.73 -10.70 8.84
N GLU A 374 8.51 -11.67 9.32
CA GLU A 374 8.42 -13.06 8.88
C GLU A 374 7.04 -13.67 9.20
N ALA A 375 6.54 -13.40 10.41
CA ALA A 375 5.21 -13.84 10.82
C ALA A 375 4.10 -13.27 9.93
N GLY A 376 4.24 -12.04 9.44
CA GLY A 376 3.28 -11.36 8.56
C GLY A 376 3.27 -11.80 7.10
N ARG A 377 4.16 -12.71 6.67
CA ARG A 377 4.22 -13.17 5.29
C ARG A 377 2.99 -13.98 4.89
N ILE A 378 2.55 -13.81 3.65
CA ILE A 378 1.34 -14.48 3.12
C ILE A 378 1.43 -16.00 3.19
N THR A 379 2.62 -16.55 3.06
CA THR A 379 2.89 -17.99 3.14
C THR A 379 2.51 -18.62 4.47
N ASN A 380 2.39 -17.82 5.53
CA ASN A 380 1.98 -18.26 6.86
C ASN A 380 0.47 -18.27 7.07
N PHE A 381 -0.31 -17.84 6.07
CA PHE A 381 -1.78 -17.74 6.20
C PHE A 381 -2.48 -18.74 5.28
N LYS A 382 -3.37 -19.57 5.84
CA LYS A 382 -4.23 -20.45 5.04
C LYS A 382 -5.62 -19.84 4.86
N PRO A 383 -6.23 -19.96 3.66
CA PRO A 383 -5.75 -20.67 2.46
C PRO A 383 -4.82 -19.82 1.56
N CYS A 384 -4.46 -18.60 1.96
CA CYS A 384 -3.74 -17.66 1.10
C CYS A 384 -2.36 -18.16 0.67
N GLY A 385 -1.62 -18.82 1.56
CA GLY A 385 -0.27 -19.34 1.28
C GLY A 385 -0.24 -20.42 0.19
N ASP A 386 -1.37 -21.13 0.02
CA ASP A 386 -1.52 -22.18 -0.99
C ASP A 386 -2.31 -21.68 -2.23
N CYS A 387 -2.56 -20.37 -2.36
CA CYS A 387 -3.36 -19.78 -3.43
C CYS A 387 -2.50 -19.43 -4.65
N GLU A 388 -3.03 -19.66 -5.84
CA GLU A 388 -2.41 -19.26 -7.10
C GLU A 388 -2.15 -17.76 -7.22
N LEU A 389 -2.93 -16.95 -6.51
CA LEU A 389 -2.82 -15.49 -6.47
C LEU A 389 -2.00 -14.97 -5.27
N ARG A 390 -1.33 -15.84 -4.49
CA ARG A 390 -0.72 -15.46 -3.20
C ARG A 390 0.12 -14.21 -3.26
N PHE A 391 1.04 -14.12 -4.20
CA PHE A 391 1.96 -12.99 -4.32
C PHE A 391 1.47 -11.88 -5.26
N ILE A 392 0.32 -12.06 -5.90
CA ILE A 392 -0.38 -11.04 -6.70
C ILE A 392 -1.37 -10.28 -5.81
N CYS A 393 -2.21 -11.01 -5.07
CA CYS A 393 -3.20 -10.46 -4.13
C CYS A 393 -2.57 -10.00 -2.82
N GLY A 394 -1.50 -10.65 -2.35
CA GLY A 394 -0.84 -10.39 -1.08
C GLY A 394 -1.69 -10.65 0.17
N GLY A 395 -2.90 -11.22 0.02
CA GLY A 395 -3.79 -11.59 1.12
C GLY A 395 -4.43 -10.42 1.87
N GLY A 396 -4.26 -9.18 1.42
CA GLY A 396 -4.82 -7.98 2.03
C GLY A 396 -4.19 -7.58 3.38
N CYS A 397 -4.86 -6.67 4.09
CA CYS A 397 -4.35 -6.10 5.35
C CYS A 397 -4.38 -7.12 6.48
N ARG A 398 -3.26 -7.33 7.16
CA ARG A 398 -3.17 -8.25 8.33
C ARG A 398 -4.05 -7.80 9.49
N ALA A 399 -4.28 -6.50 9.65
CA ALA A 399 -5.20 -5.99 10.68
C ALA A 399 -6.64 -6.53 10.55
N GLU A 400 -7.07 -6.84 9.32
CA GLU A 400 -8.39 -7.45 9.10
C GLU A 400 -8.44 -8.90 9.58
N HIS A 401 -7.34 -9.64 9.44
CA HIS A 401 -7.21 -10.98 9.98
C HIS A 401 -7.17 -10.96 11.51
N PHE A 402 -6.45 -10.02 12.10
CA PHE A 402 -6.31 -9.88 13.55
C PHE A 402 -7.57 -9.36 14.28
N LYS A 403 -8.50 -8.69 13.58
CA LYS A 403 -9.74 -8.19 14.21
C LYS A 403 -10.63 -9.25 14.83
N THR A 404 -10.43 -10.51 14.48
CA THR A 404 -11.14 -11.64 15.06
C THR A 404 -10.46 -12.20 16.31
N PHE A 405 -9.26 -11.70 16.68
CA PHE A 405 -8.52 -12.11 17.86
C PHE A 405 -8.70 -11.10 18.98
N THR A 406 -9.11 -11.61 20.12
CA THR A 406 -9.27 -10.81 21.34
C THR A 406 -7.95 -10.59 22.08
N GLN A 407 -6.90 -11.35 21.81
CA GLN A 407 -5.59 -11.18 22.43
C GLN A 407 -4.49 -11.89 21.64
N ILE A 408 -3.48 -11.14 21.21
CA ILE A 408 -2.17 -11.69 20.86
C ILE A 408 -1.24 -11.30 22.00
N ASP A 409 -1.03 -12.23 22.92
CA ASP A 409 -0.19 -11.98 24.10
C ASP A 409 1.30 -11.93 23.75
N ASP A 410 1.70 -12.48 22.60
CA ASP A 410 3.10 -12.52 22.16
C ASP A 410 3.19 -12.51 20.63
N VAL A 411 3.72 -11.41 20.07
CA VAL A 411 3.98 -11.26 18.61
C VAL A 411 5.05 -12.23 18.08
N THR A 412 5.79 -12.86 18.96
CA THR A 412 6.80 -13.86 18.62
C THR A 412 6.25 -15.28 18.49
N ASN A 413 5.00 -15.49 18.89
CA ASN A 413 4.35 -16.81 18.91
C ASN A 413 2.91 -16.74 18.38
N ILE A 414 2.72 -16.07 17.23
CA ILE A 414 1.41 -16.00 16.60
C ILE A 414 1.10 -17.34 15.95
N ASP A 415 0.07 -17.99 16.42
CA ASP A 415 -0.48 -19.19 15.77
C ASP A 415 -1.39 -18.77 14.60
N PHE A 416 -0.81 -18.69 13.40
CA PHE A 416 -1.53 -18.31 12.19
C PHE A 416 -2.55 -19.35 11.72
N ASP A 417 -2.44 -20.61 12.16
CA ASP A 417 -3.43 -21.64 11.86
C ASP A 417 -4.73 -21.42 12.66
N SER A 418 -4.67 -20.67 13.76
CA SER A 418 -5.84 -20.26 14.54
C SER A 418 -6.53 -19.01 13.99
N ILE A 419 -5.89 -18.30 13.05
CA ILE A 419 -6.43 -17.08 12.45
C ILE A 419 -7.48 -17.47 11.41
N PRO A 420 -8.76 -17.05 11.55
CA PRO A 420 -9.75 -17.31 10.53
C PRO A 420 -9.29 -16.73 9.19
N PRO A 421 -9.38 -17.50 8.11
CA PRO A 421 -9.01 -17.01 6.79
C PRO A 421 -9.88 -15.79 6.45
N ARG A 422 -9.27 -14.81 5.76
CA ARG A 422 -10.04 -13.75 5.09
C ARG A 422 -11.13 -14.41 4.25
N LYS A 423 -12.34 -13.86 4.27
CA LYS A 423 -13.38 -14.29 3.34
C LYS A 423 -12.92 -13.97 1.92
N CYS A 424 -12.33 -14.97 1.28
CA CYS A 424 -11.91 -14.94 -0.10
C CYS A 424 -12.89 -15.82 -0.88
N ASP A 425 -13.85 -15.18 -1.55
CA ASP A 425 -14.83 -15.88 -2.39
C ASP A 425 -14.38 -15.90 -3.86
N ARG A 426 -15.22 -16.55 -4.67
CA ARG A 426 -14.98 -16.67 -6.09
C ARG A 426 -14.95 -15.30 -6.78
N GLU A 427 -15.81 -14.37 -6.40
CA GLU A 427 -15.89 -13.02 -6.96
C GLU A 427 -14.58 -12.26 -6.77
N HIS A 428 -13.96 -12.38 -5.60
CA HIS A 428 -12.66 -11.78 -5.32
C HIS A 428 -11.56 -12.32 -6.25
N LYS A 429 -11.50 -13.63 -6.47
CA LYS A 429 -10.52 -14.23 -7.39
C LYS A 429 -10.78 -13.84 -8.86
N GLU A 430 -12.04 -13.87 -9.29
CA GLU A 430 -12.43 -13.50 -10.64
C GLU A 430 -12.08 -12.03 -10.99
N LYS A 431 -12.04 -11.14 -10.00
CA LYS A 431 -11.54 -9.78 -10.18
C LYS A 431 -10.10 -9.78 -10.69
N PHE A 432 -9.21 -10.55 -10.08
CA PHE A 432 -7.81 -10.67 -10.52
C PHE A 432 -7.69 -11.34 -11.89
N TYR A 433 -8.49 -12.36 -12.17
CA TYR A 433 -8.47 -13.01 -13.47
C TYR A 433 -8.89 -12.05 -14.60
N ARG A 434 -9.92 -11.23 -14.39
CA ARG A 434 -10.29 -10.16 -15.34
C ARG A 434 -9.17 -9.18 -15.57
N LEU A 435 -8.49 -8.76 -14.48
CA LEU A 435 -7.37 -7.84 -14.58
C LEU A 435 -6.19 -8.42 -15.37
N MET A 436 -5.91 -9.71 -15.20
CA MET A 436 -4.87 -10.41 -15.96
C MET A 436 -5.16 -10.38 -17.45
N ILE A 437 -6.41 -10.66 -17.85
CA ILE A 437 -6.86 -10.66 -19.24
C ILE A 437 -6.80 -9.23 -19.80
N ASN A 438 -7.45 -8.27 -19.14
CA ASN A 438 -7.50 -6.88 -19.59
C ASN A 438 -6.09 -6.27 -19.72
N THR A 439 -5.21 -6.57 -18.80
CA THR A 439 -3.80 -6.12 -18.87
C THR A 439 -3.10 -6.72 -20.08
N ASN A 440 -3.34 -7.99 -20.37
CA ASN A 440 -2.76 -8.64 -21.54
C ASN A 440 -3.25 -8.01 -22.84
N GLU A 441 -4.57 -7.86 -23.02
CA GLU A 441 -5.18 -7.24 -24.20
C GLU A 441 -4.67 -5.81 -24.44
N ARG A 442 -4.44 -5.06 -23.36
CA ARG A 442 -4.04 -3.65 -23.46
C ARG A 442 -2.56 -3.42 -23.74
N PHE A 443 -1.69 -4.28 -23.26
CA PHE A 443 -0.23 -4.04 -23.28
C PHE A 443 0.57 -5.06 -24.08
N PHE A 444 -0.02 -6.19 -24.44
CA PHE A 444 0.70 -7.30 -25.08
C PHE A 444 0.00 -7.88 -26.32
N CYS A 445 -1.14 -7.30 -26.75
CA CYS A 445 -1.87 -7.70 -27.96
C CYS A 445 -1.84 -6.63 -29.04
#